data_4bd35b8d9607445c7addfbd3ea029d32
#
_entry.id   4bd35b8d9607445c7addfbd3ea029d32
#
_cell.length_a   1.000
_cell.length_b   1.000
_cell.length_c   1.000
_cell.angle_alpha   90.00
_cell.angle_beta   90.00
_cell.angle_gamma   90.00
#
_symmetry.space_group_name_H-M   'P 1'
#
loop_
_entity.id
_entity.type
_entity.pdbx_description
1 polymer ?
#
loop_
_entity_poly.entity_id
_entity_poly.type
_entity_poly.pdbx_seq_one_letter_code
_entity_poly.pdbx_strand_id
1 'polypeptide(L)'
;MRILHIWDQAGVACTLAKYQTLLGHESKVLIVGAIDKYGIYEFYRKYCTKIDRLDFVRTCLSEAECADLIHVHSRSDIFLEVYRKFRTSKKIVLHYHGTDVRGFKGDDLKGMDLGRKIIVRSRRAITKVRNRCRLLKLGYFESANTEAQRISQITLVSTPDLLGLVDNAIHLPAPIDTDHFKQYPSYDKRKKALIINTEVTNTELALKYCNSNNIDLDIEVYDRTKKPIMFKEMPRLLNKYEVYVDIRYVDNFILENLSKTAVESLACGLKVLDYGLNLRRSVPQEHLPVNVTSLLSKLYSR
;
A
#
# COMPACT_ATOMS: atom_id res chain seq x y z
N MET A 1 -11.33 21.45 0.76
CA MET A 1 -10.22 21.26 1.73
C MET A 1 -8.93 21.00 0.98
N ARG A 2 -7.82 21.45 1.54
CA ARG A 2 -6.48 21.09 1.08
C ARG A 2 -6.01 19.87 1.89
N ILE A 3 -5.85 18.73 1.22
CA ILE A 3 -5.48 17.45 1.84
C ILE A 3 -4.07 17.09 1.41
N LEU A 4 -3.19 16.94 2.39
CA LEU A 4 -1.81 16.53 2.15
C LEU A 4 -1.62 15.07 2.55
N HIS A 5 -1.34 14.21 1.58
CA HIS A 5 -0.85 12.85 1.84
C HIS A 5 0.67 12.85 1.89
N ILE A 6 1.23 12.30 2.94
CA ILE A 6 2.68 12.13 3.10
C ILE A 6 3.00 10.66 2.96
N TRP A 7 3.84 10.33 1.99
CA TRP A 7 4.18 8.99 1.56
C TRP A 7 3.05 8.27 0.82
N ASP A 8 3.40 7.17 0.18
CA ASP A 8 2.45 6.27 -0.48
C ASP A 8 2.92 4.83 -0.35
N GLN A 9 1.97 3.92 -0.24
CA GLN A 9 2.21 2.50 -0.27
C GLN A 9 1.34 1.87 -1.36
N ALA A 10 1.99 1.32 -2.37
CA ALA A 10 1.34 0.60 -3.47
C ALA A 10 0.25 1.41 -4.22
N GLY A 11 0.37 2.74 -4.28
CA GLY A 11 -0.57 3.62 -4.98
C GLY A 11 -1.86 3.93 -4.20
N VAL A 12 -1.94 3.60 -2.92
CA VAL A 12 -3.16 3.87 -2.11
C VAL A 12 -3.38 5.37 -1.92
N ALA A 13 -2.35 6.10 -1.48
CA ALA A 13 -2.45 7.55 -1.31
C ALA A 13 -2.71 8.27 -2.64
N CYS A 14 -2.06 7.83 -3.71
CA CYS A 14 -2.26 8.39 -5.05
C CYS A 14 -3.70 8.19 -5.55
N THR A 15 -4.28 7.00 -5.32
CA THR A 15 -5.68 6.72 -5.66
C THR A 15 -6.62 7.56 -4.82
N LEU A 16 -6.37 7.69 -3.50
CA LEU A 16 -7.17 8.57 -2.64
C LEU A 16 -7.12 10.02 -3.11
N ALA A 17 -5.93 10.56 -3.39
CA ALA A 17 -5.77 11.93 -3.85
C ALA A 17 -6.49 12.18 -5.19
N LYS A 18 -6.45 11.22 -6.13
CA LYS A 18 -7.22 11.29 -7.38
C LYS A 18 -8.71 11.47 -7.10
N TYR A 19 -9.31 10.58 -6.31
CA TYR A 19 -10.75 10.61 -6.08
C TYR A 19 -11.20 11.74 -5.17
N GLN A 20 -10.38 12.17 -4.21
CA GLN A 20 -10.63 13.40 -3.44
C GLN A 20 -10.61 14.64 -4.31
N THR A 21 -9.71 14.70 -5.30
CA THR A 21 -9.68 15.81 -6.28
C THR A 21 -10.94 15.81 -7.15
N LEU A 22 -11.43 14.64 -7.56
CA LEU A 22 -12.70 14.54 -8.30
C LEU A 22 -13.91 14.97 -7.46
N LEU A 23 -13.82 14.90 -6.13
CA LEU A 23 -14.83 15.42 -5.19
C LEU A 23 -14.66 16.91 -4.86
N GLY A 24 -13.77 17.62 -5.53
CA GLY A 24 -13.58 19.06 -5.37
C GLY A 24 -12.61 19.45 -4.22
N HIS A 25 -11.80 18.49 -3.72
CA HIS A 25 -10.73 18.80 -2.78
C HIS A 25 -9.42 19.11 -3.53
N GLU A 26 -8.58 19.95 -2.96
CA GLU A 26 -7.18 20.08 -3.37
C GLU A 26 -6.37 19.01 -2.65
N SER A 27 -6.12 17.87 -3.31
CA SER A 27 -5.44 16.73 -2.70
C SER A 27 -4.15 16.39 -3.44
N LYS A 28 -3.05 16.26 -2.70
CA LYS A 28 -1.73 15.90 -3.25
C LYS A 28 -0.98 14.94 -2.36
N VAL A 29 -0.05 14.20 -2.98
CA VAL A 29 0.81 13.21 -2.32
C VAL A 29 2.26 13.66 -2.44
N LEU A 30 3.00 13.65 -1.33
CA LEU A 30 4.45 13.82 -1.34
C LEU A 30 5.16 12.47 -1.20
N ILE A 31 6.07 12.18 -2.09
CA ILE A 31 6.85 10.95 -2.12
C ILE A 31 8.34 11.23 -2.31
N VAL A 32 9.19 10.30 -1.87
CA VAL A 32 10.63 10.38 -2.18
C VAL A 32 10.88 9.92 -3.61
N GLY A 33 11.53 10.78 -4.40
CA GLY A 33 11.69 10.62 -5.85
C GLY A 33 12.54 9.45 -6.34
N ALA A 34 13.25 8.76 -5.46
CA ALA A 34 14.30 7.83 -5.89
C ALA A 34 13.81 6.44 -6.34
N ILE A 35 12.58 6.01 -6.03
CA ILE A 35 12.15 4.61 -6.26
C ILE A 35 10.70 4.56 -6.73
N ASP A 36 10.53 4.54 -8.04
CA ASP A 36 9.25 4.22 -8.70
C ASP A 36 9.41 2.93 -9.53
N LYS A 37 9.69 1.83 -8.84
CA LYS A 37 10.01 0.53 -9.47
C LYS A 37 8.95 0.08 -10.48
N TYR A 38 7.70 0.46 -10.27
CA TYR A 38 6.56 0.02 -11.08
C TYR A 38 5.84 1.15 -11.82
N GLY A 39 6.39 2.37 -11.80
CA GLY A 39 5.82 3.52 -12.51
C GLY A 39 4.47 4.00 -11.96
N ILE A 40 4.19 3.74 -10.68
CA ILE A 40 2.96 4.17 -10.01
C ILE A 40 2.90 5.70 -9.95
N TYR A 41 4.01 6.32 -9.51
CA TYR A 41 4.07 7.76 -9.32
C TYR A 41 4.15 8.52 -10.64
N GLU A 42 4.71 7.89 -11.67
CA GLU A 42 4.65 8.45 -13.02
C GLU A 42 3.22 8.41 -13.57
N PHE A 43 2.49 7.32 -13.32
CA PHE A 43 1.10 7.21 -13.72
C PHE A 43 0.22 8.26 -13.02
N TYR A 44 0.42 8.47 -11.71
CA TYR A 44 -0.31 9.45 -10.90
C TYR A 44 0.38 10.82 -10.79
N ARG A 45 1.28 11.18 -11.71
CA ARG A 45 2.09 12.43 -11.66
C ARG A 45 1.27 13.70 -11.43
N LYS A 46 -0.01 13.71 -11.85
CA LYS A 46 -0.91 14.84 -11.61
C LYS A 46 -1.23 15.05 -10.12
N TYR A 47 -1.17 13.99 -9.32
CA TYR A 47 -1.58 13.97 -7.91
C TYR A 47 -0.40 13.81 -6.95
N CYS A 48 0.79 13.50 -7.44
CA CYS A 48 1.95 13.29 -6.59
C CYS A 48 3.16 14.13 -7.01
N THR A 49 3.91 14.59 -5.99
CA THR A 49 5.14 15.35 -6.15
C THR A 49 6.31 14.53 -5.62
N LYS A 50 7.32 14.32 -6.46
CA LYS A 50 8.56 13.65 -6.10
C LYS A 50 9.52 14.66 -5.46
N ILE A 51 9.95 14.38 -4.23
CA ILE A 51 10.84 15.22 -3.44
C ILE A 51 12.17 14.50 -3.26
N ASP A 52 13.28 15.25 -3.28
CA ASP A 52 14.58 14.70 -2.95
C ASP A 52 14.58 14.15 -1.51
N ARG A 53 15.30 13.05 -1.30
CA ARG A 53 15.33 12.35 -0.02
C ARG A 53 15.84 13.22 1.13
N LEU A 54 16.79 14.12 0.84
CA LEU A 54 17.37 14.99 1.87
C LEU A 54 16.40 16.10 2.30
N ASP A 55 15.56 16.55 1.37
CA ASP A 55 14.59 17.61 1.59
C ASP A 55 13.21 17.10 2.02
N PHE A 56 12.97 15.80 1.95
CA PHE A 56 11.62 15.23 2.09
C PHE A 56 10.91 15.66 3.38
N VAL A 57 11.55 15.51 4.52
CA VAL A 57 10.94 15.88 5.83
C VAL A 57 10.68 17.39 5.91
N ARG A 58 11.65 18.20 5.47
CA ARG A 58 11.50 19.66 5.46
C ARG A 58 10.33 20.09 4.58
N THR A 59 10.24 19.52 3.38
CA THR A 59 9.15 19.80 2.45
C THR A 59 7.80 19.34 3.00
N CYS A 60 7.74 18.15 3.63
CA CYS A 60 6.52 17.68 4.28
C CYS A 60 6.02 18.65 5.35
N LEU A 61 6.91 19.18 6.18
CA LEU A 61 6.55 20.15 7.23
C LEU A 61 6.11 21.50 6.64
N SER A 62 6.78 21.98 5.58
CA SER A 62 6.40 23.22 4.90
C SER A 62 5.04 23.11 4.21
N GLU A 63 4.79 22.02 3.48
CA GLU A 63 3.52 21.76 2.80
C GLU A 63 2.36 21.52 3.78
N ALA A 64 2.67 20.93 4.94
CA ALA A 64 1.71 20.75 6.01
C ALA A 64 1.21 22.08 6.58
N GLU A 65 1.97 23.17 6.52
CA GLU A 65 1.52 24.51 6.95
C GLU A 65 0.28 24.98 6.18
N CYS A 66 0.23 24.68 4.89
CA CYS A 66 -0.85 25.09 4.02
C CYS A 66 -2.01 24.08 3.96
N ALA A 67 -1.86 22.85 4.46
CA ALA A 67 -2.90 21.83 4.44
C ALA A 67 -3.96 22.07 5.52
N ASP A 68 -5.22 21.72 5.21
CA ASP A 68 -6.29 21.69 6.21
C ASP A 68 -6.28 20.34 6.95
N LEU A 69 -5.84 19.28 6.28
CA LEU A 69 -5.74 17.93 6.79
C LEU A 69 -4.45 17.26 6.31
N ILE A 70 -3.81 16.51 7.20
CA ILE A 70 -2.55 15.79 6.93
C ILE A 70 -2.79 14.29 7.13
N HIS A 71 -2.56 13.48 6.09
CA HIS A 71 -2.72 12.03 6.09
C HIS A 71 -1.36 11.37 5.85
N VAL A 72 -0.77 10.79 6.90
CA VAL A 72 0.56 10.17 6.85
C VAL A 72 0.42 8.67 6.65
N HIS A 73 1.03 8.14 5.58
CA HIS A 73 1.01 6.72 5.26
C HIS A 73 2.33 6.05 5.67
N SER A 74 2.26 4.98 6.46
CA SER A 74 3.39 4.11 6.84
C SER A 74 4.59 4.76 7.54
N ARG A 75 4.68 6.07 7.57
CA ARG A 75 5.85 6.82 8.05
C ARG A 75 5.62 7.40 9.43
N SER A 76 5.58 6.51 10.44
CA SER A 76 5.43 6.90 11.85
C SER A 76 6.48 7.93 12.32
N ASP A 77 7.71 7.85 11.80
CA ASP A 77 8.77 8.81 12.09
C ASP A 77 8.42 10.23 11.60
N ILE A 78 7.79 10.37 10.45
CA ILE A 78 7.33 11.67 9.93
C ILE A 78 6.04 12.11 10.63
N PHE A 79 5.14 11.16 10.91
CA PHE A 79 3.93 11.45 11.67
C PHE A 79 4.26 12.12 13.01
N LEU A 80 5.23 11.63 13.75
CA LEU A 80 5.64 12.21 15.02
C LEU A 80 6.13 13.66 14.90
N GLU A 81 6.86 14.00 13.84
CA GLU A 81 7.30 15.39 13.59
C GLU A 81 6.15 16.31 13.20
N VAL A 82 5.28 15.84 12.30
CA VAL A 82 4.07 16.56 11.89
C VAL A 82 3.15 16.78 13.09
N TYR A 83 2.90 15.71 13.86
CA TYR A 83 2.07 15.77 15.05
C TYR A 83 2.59 16.76 16.07
N ARG A 84 3.88 16.73 16.39
CA ARG A 84 4.49 17.68 17.32
C ARG A 84 4.27 19.15 16.91
N LYS A 85 4.36 19.44 15.60
CA LYS A 85 4.25 20.81 15.10
C LYS A 85 2.79 21.27 14.94
N PHE A 86 1.89 20.38 14.55
CA PHE A 86 0.57 20.78 14.06
C PHE A 86 -0.64 20.21 14.83
N ARG A 87 -0.44 19.39 15.88
CA ARG A 87 -1.52 18.71 16.61
C ARG A 87 -2.63 19.61 17.17
N THR A 88 -2.31 20.87 17.47
CA THR A 88 -3.26 21.83 18.02
C THR A 88 -4.01 22.64 16.95
N SER A 89 -3.55 22.59 15.71
CA SER A 89 -4.07 23.45 14.63
C SER A 89 -4.60 22.66 13.43
N LYS A 90 -4.27 21.38 13.32
CA LYS A 90 -4.61 20.57 12.17
C LYS A 90 -5.03 19.17 12.56
N LYS A 91 -5.92 18.57 11.76
CA LYS A 91 -6.26 17.17 11.85
C LYS A 91 -5.17 16.32 11.18
N ILE A 92 -4.68 15.31 11.88
CA ILE A 92 -3.59 14.47 11.45
C ILE A 92 -4.03 13.01 11.54
N VAL A 93 -3.94 12.29 10.43
CA VAL A 93 -4.33 10.88 10.31
C VAL A 93 -3.07 10.03 10.09
N LEU A 94 -2.96 8.93 10.81
CA LEU A 94 -1.94 7.90 10.62
C LEU A 94 -2.56 6.68 9.94
N HIS A 95 -1.94 6.18 8.86
CA HIS A 95 -2.47 5.06 8.08
C HIS A 95 -1.41 3.99 7.85
N TYR A 96 -1.63 2.79 8.37
CA TYR A 96 -0.77 1.63 8.19
C TYR A 96 -1.26 0.71 7.07
N HIS A 97 -0.30 0.13 6.32
CA HIS A 97 -0.60 -0.67 5.12
C HIS A 97 -0.15 -2.13 5.20
N GLY A 98 0.50 -2.53 6.28
CA GLY A 98 0.84 -3.91 6.55
C GLY A 98 2.32 -4.16 6.83
N THR A 99 3.22 -4.02 5.87
CA THR A 99 4.67 -4.26 6.06
C THR A 99 5.31 -3.33 7.10
N ASP A 100 4.70 -2.20 7.35
CA ASP A 100 5.07 -1.19 8.33
C ASP A 100 4.77 -1.61 9.79
N VAL A 101 3.77 -2.49 9.98
CA VAL A 101 3.33 -2.96 11.31
C VAL A 101 3.64 -4.43 11.55
N ARG A 102 3.42 -5.29 10.54
CA ARG A 102 3.68 -6.75 10.68
C ARG A 102 5.13 -7.09 10.96
N GLY A 103 6.04 -6.11 10.88
CA GLY A 103 7.48 -6.32 11.10
C GLY A 103 8.13 -7.21 10.04
N PHE A 104 7.53 -7.29 8.88
CA PHE A 104 7.90 -8.19 7.81
C PHE A 104 9.34 -7.97 7.35
N LYS A 105 10.15 -9.01 7.45
CA LYS A 105 11.52 -9.03 6.94
C LYS A 105 11.54 -9.75 5.58
N GLY A 106 10.82 -9.23 4.59
CA GLY A 106 10.95 -9.72 3.23
C GLY A 106 12.43 -9.73 2.84
N ASP A 107 12.92 -10.79 2.22
CA ASP A 107 14.29 -10.84 1.72
C ASP A 107 14.38 -10.07 0.40
N ASP A 108 14.13 -8.77 0.49
CA ASP A 108 14.27 -7.82 -0.63
C ASP A 108 15.72 -7.69 -1.13
N LEU A 109 16.65 -8.38 -0.45
CA LEU A 109 18.03 -8.54 -0.86
C LEU A 109 18.25 -9.85 -1.61
N LYS A 110 17.23 -10.72 -1.73
CA LYS A 110 17.31 -11.97 -2.48
C LYS A 110 17.67 -11.67 -3.95
N GLY A 111 18.69 -12.34 -4.46
CA GLY A 111 19.19 -12.11 -5.82
C GLY A 111 20.20 -10.99 -6.00
N MET A 112 20.49 -10.17 -4.99
CA MET A 112 21.58 -9.19 -5.04
C MET A 112 22.91 -9.86 -4.78
N ASP A 113 23.97 -9.35 -5.42
CA ASP A 113 25.36 -9.71 -5.10
C ASP A 113 25.74 -9.26 -3.67
N LEU A 114 26.80 -9.88 -3.12
CA LEU A 114 27.22 -9.64 -1.73
C LEU A 114 27.59 -8.17 -1.47
N GLY A 115 28.28 -7.51 -2.41
CA GLY A 115 28.68 -6.12 -2.26
C GLY A 115 27.47 -5.19 -2.16
N ARG A 116 26.49 -5.37 -3.04
CA ARG A 116 25.23 -4.60 -3.00
C ARG A 116 24.44 -4.87 -1.72
N LYS A 117 24.39 -6.13 -1.24
CA LYS A 117 23.76 -6.47 0.04
C LYS A 117 24.38 -5.71 1.20
N ILE A 118 25.70 -5.66 1.27
CA ILE A 118 26.45 -4.93 2.32
C ILE A 118 26.11 -3.44 2.27
N ILE A 119 26.18 -2.83 1.08
CA ILE A 119 25.88 -1.40 0.89
C ILE A 119 24.45 -1.08 1.35
N VAL A 120 23.47 -1.88 0.94
CA VAL A 120 22.06 -1.66 1.31
C VAL A 120 21.86 -1.82 2.83
N ARG A 121 22.44 -2.87 3.44
CA ARG A 121 22.38 -3.09 4.89
C ARG A 121 23.03 -1.94 5.66
N SER A 122 24.20 -1.49 5.26
CA SER A 122 24.89 -0.36 5.91
C SER A 122 24.10 0.93 5.80
N ARG A 123 23.55 1.26 4.63
CA ARG A 123 22.67 2.43 4.43
C ARG A 123 21.41 2.36 5.32
N ARG A 124 20.82 1.18 5.47
CA ARG A 124 19.66 0.96 6.36
C ARG A 124 20.02 1.17 7.82
N ALA A 125 21.16 0.61 8.25
CA ALA A 125 21.63 0.78 9.62
C ALA A 125 21.87 2.26 9.94
N ILE A 126 22.58 2.99 9.07
CA ILE A 126 22.82 4.42 9.22
C ILE A 126 21.49 5.20 9.28
N THR A 127 20.56 4.89 8.39
CA THR A 127 19.24 5.54 8.38
C THR A 127 18.47 5.26 9.68
N LYS A 128 18.51 4.02 10.18
CA LYS A 128 17.87 3.62 11.44
C LYS A 128 18.46 4.38 12.62
N VAL A 129 19.78 4.46 12.71
CA VAL A 129 20.47 5.22 13.78
C VAL A 129 20.12 6.70 13.69
N ARG A 130 20.20 7.30 12.51
CA ARG A 130 19.86 8.73 12.31
C ARG A 130 18.41 9.02 12.69
N ASN A 131 17.48 8.19 12.29
CA ASN A 131 16.06 8.34 12.68
C ASN A 131 15.89 8.19 14.19
N ARG A 132 16.57 7.23 14.81
CA ARG A 132 16.52 7.06 16.27
C ARG A 132 17.06 8.28 17.01
N CYS A 133 18.22 8.79 16.61
CA CYS A 133 18.77 10.02 17.20
C CYS A 133 17.83 11.23 17.04
N ARG A 134 17.16 11.34 15.88
CA ARG A 134 16.16 12.37 15.63
C ARG A 134 14.96 12.26 16.57
N LEU A 135 14.41 11.05 16.74
CA LEU A 135 13.29 10.80 17.64
C LEU A 135 13.64 11.09 19.11
N LEU A 136 14.84 10.70 19.55
CA LEU A 136 15.32 11.03 20.90
C LEU A 136 15.42 12.54 21.14
N LYS A 137 15.91 13.30 20.15
CA LYS A 137 15.93 14.78 20.22
C LYS A 137 14.53 15.39 20.30
N LEU A 138 13.52 14.70 19.79
CA LEU A 138 12.11 15.09 19.88
C LEU A 138 11.43 14.62 21.18
N GLY A 139 12.15 13.90 22.05
CA GLY A 139 11.64 13.38 23.31
C GLY A 139 10.88 12.06 23.19
N TYR A 140 11.05 11.32 22.10
CA TYR A 140 10.44 10.01 21.91
C TYR A 140 11.43 8.89 22.22
N PHE A 141 11.14 8.09 23.25
CA PHE A 141 12.05 7.08 23.79
C PHE A 141 11.76 5.67 23.28
N GLU A 142 10.56 5.41 22.77
CA GLU A 142 10.17 4.13 22.19
C GLU A 142 10.39 4.06 20.68
N SER A 143 9.90 2.99 20.03
CA SER A 143 9.91 2.91 18.58
C SER A 143 8.96 3.95 17.96
N ALA A 144 9.25 4.40 16.74
CA ALA A 144 8.38 5.36 16.07
C ALA A 144 6.93 4.85 15.94
N ASN A 145 6.75 3.54 15.71
CA ASN A 145 5.41 2.96 15.60
C ASN A 145 4.67 2.98 16.92
N THR A 146 5.31 2.56 18.02
CA THR A 146 4.72 2.56 19.36
C THR A 146 4.30 3.97 19.78
N GLU A 147 5.21 4.93 19.64
CA GLU A 147 4.92 6.32 19.99
C GLU A 147 3.81 6.93 19.12
N ALA A 148 3.85 6.67 17.80
CA ALA A 148 2.85 7.21 16.88
C ALA A 148 1.46 6.63 17.16
N GLN A 149 1.34 5.31 17.44
CA GLN A 149 0.08 4.68 17.80
C GLN A 149 -0.48 5.26 19.11
N ARG A 150 0.38 5.44 20.12
CA ARG A 150 -0.02 5.95 21.44
C ARG A 150 -0.61 7.37 21.38
N ILE A 151 -0.09 8.25 20.48
CA ILE A 151 -0.52 9.65 20.43
C ILE A 151 -1.48 9.98 19.29
N SER A 152 -1.65 9.07 18.32
CA SER A 152 -2.54 9.29 17.17
C SER A 152 -4.00 9.35 17.60
N GLN A 153 -4.71 10.39 17.16
CA GLN A 153 -6.15 10.52 17.39
C GLN A 153 -6.97 9.71 16.38
N ILE A 154 -6.45 9.55 15.16
CA ILE A 154 -7.07 8.78 14.09
C ILE A 154 -6.01 7.87 13.49
N THR A 155 -6.13 6.58 13.76
CA THR A 155 -5.27 5.56 13.16
C THR A 155 -6.09 4.67 12.22
N LEU A 156 -5.63 4.54 10.99
CA LEU A 156 -6.26 3.71 9.96
C LEU A 156 -5.37 2.51 9.63
N VAL A 157 -6.00 1.42 9.22
CA VAL A 157 -5.33 0.21 8.71
C VAL A 157 -5.98 -0.23 7.40
N SER A 158 -5.16 -0.60 6.40
CA SER A 158 -5.65 -0.98 5.07
C SER A 158 -6.21 -2.40 4.98
N THR A 159 -5.91 -3.27 5.94
CA THR A 159 -6.35 -4.67 5.92
C THR A 159 -6.84 -5.11 7.29
N PRO A 160 -7.89 -5.96 7.37
CA PRO A 160 -8.52 -6.33 8.66
C PRO A 160 -7.59 -6.98 9.67
N ASP A 161 -6.62 -7.78 9.22
CA ASP A 161 -5.65 -8.46 10.09
C ASP A 161 -4.77 -7.50 10.91
N LEU A 162 -4.64 -6.26 10.45
CA LEU A 162 -3.90 -5.23 11.20
C LEU A 162 -4.67 -4.68 12.40
N LEU A 163 -5.99 -4.88 12.49
CA LEU A 163 -6.79 -4.47 13.66
C LEU A 163 -6.33 -5.16 14.94
N GLY A 164 -5.79 -6.38 14.84
CA GLY A 164 -5.20 -7.08 15.99
C GLY A 164 -3.78 -6.64 16.36
N LEU A 165 -3.15 -5.80 15.52
CA LEU A 165 -1.76 -5.34 15.69
C LEU A 165 -1.65 -3.84 16.04
N VAL A 166 -2.72 -3.10 15.87
CA VAL A 166 -2.77 -1.64 16.05
C VAL A 166 -3.98 -1.26 16.89
N ASP A 167 -3.73 -0.80 18.10
CA ASP A 167 -4.78 -0.42 19.04
C ASP A 167 -5.65 0.73 18.50
N ASN A 168 -6.95 0.64 18.74
CA ASN A 168 -7.94 1.66 18.35
C ASN A 168 -7.93 2.05 16.88
N ALA A 169 -7.43 1.18 16.00
CA ALA A 169 -7.40 1.44 14.57
C ALA A 169 -8.79 1.23 13.93
N ILE A 170 -9.04 1.99 12.88
CA ILE A 170 -10.23 1.86 12.03
C ILE A 170 -9.79 1.22 10.71
N HIS A 171 -10.46 0.17 10.28
CA HIS A 171 -10.23 -0.41 8.96
C HIS A 171 -10.72 0.52 7.85
N LEU A 172 -9.81 0.91 6.98
CA LEU A 172 -10.08 1.64 5.75
C LEU A 172 -9.60 0.79 4.57
N PRO A 173 -10.47 0.13 3.83
CA PRO A 173 -10.09 -0.65 2.67
C PRO A 173 -9.31 0.17 1.65
N ALA A 174 -8.28 -0.42 1.04
CA ALA A 174 -7.54 0.25 -0.03
C ALA A 174 -8.46 0.50 -1.23
N PRO A 175 -8.59 1.74 -1.71
CA PRO A 175 -9.43 2.04 -2.86
C PRO A 175 -8.84 1.44 -4.14
N ILE A 176 -9.71 1.01 -5.05
CA ILE A 176 -9.31 0.60 -6.39
C ILE A 176 -9.54 1.75 -7.38
N ASP A 177 -8.60 1.96 -8.28
CA ASP A 177 -8.79 2.92 -9.39
C ASP A 177 -9.59 2.25 -10.51
N THR A 178 -10.92 2.41 -10.47
CA THR A 178 -11.85 1.80 -11.44
C THR A 178 -11.81 2.43 -12.83
N ASP A 179 -11.20 3.59 -12.99
CA ASP A 179 -10.96 4.17 -14.33
C ASP A 179 -9.81 3.47 -15.03
N HIS A 180 -8.82 3.02 -14.24
CA HIS A 180 -7.64 2.33 -14.73
C HIS A 180 -7.85 0.81 -14.81
N PHE A 181 -8.31 0.20 -13.71
CA PHE A 181 -8.61 -1.23 -13.64
C PHE A 181 -10.05 -1.47 -14.05
N LYS A 182 -10.24 -1.92 -15.29
CA LYS A 182 -11.54 -2.23 -15.87
C LYS A 182 -11.44 -3.39 -16.85
N GLN A 183 -12.55 -4.03 -17.09
CA GLN A 183 -12.65 -5.08 -18.09
C GLN A 183 -12.53 -4.49 -19.51
N TYR A 184 -11.69 -5.13 -20.33
CA TYR A 184 -11.57 -4.82 -21.76
C TYR A 184 -12.36 -5.82 -22.59
N PRO A 185 -13.38 -5.39 -23.37
CA PRO A 185 -14.26 -6.29 -24.12
C PRO A 185 -13.54 -7.14 -25.19
N SER A 186 -12.42 -6.65 -25.71
CA SER A 186 -11.70 -7.20 -26.86
C SER A 186 -10.63 -8.25 -26.51
N TYR A 187 -10.47 -8.65 -25.26
CA TYR A 187 -9.49 -9.67 -24.89
C TYR A 187 -10.11 -11.06 -24.88
N ASP A 188 -9.58 -11.92 -25.74
CA ASP A 188 -9.79 -13.38 -25.65
C ASP A 188 -9.09 -13.87 -24.37
N LYS A 189 -9.88 -14.20 -23.35
CA LYS A 189 -9.35 -14.65 -22.06
C LYS A 189 -8.80 -16.07 -22.19
N ARG A 190 -7.59 -16.27 -21.73
CA ARG A 190 -7.02 -17.60 -21.55
C ARG A 190 -7.81 -18.35 -20.48
N LYS A 191 -8.18 -19.59 -20.77
CA LYS A 191 -8.77 -20.51 -19.77
C LYS A 191 -7.72 -20.94 -18.73
N LYS A 192 -7.02 -19.95 -18.15
CA LYS A 192 -5.93 -20.15 -17.19
C LYS A 192 -6.15 -19.26 -15.98
N ALA A 193 -5.62 -19.71 -14.85
CA ALA A 193 -5.50 -18.90 -13.66
C ALA A 193 -4.12 -18.24 -13.60
N LEU A 194 -4.08 -17.01 -13.10
CA LEU A 194 -2.85 -16.25 -12.88
C LEU A 194 -2.54 -16.19 -11.39
N ILE A 195 -1.30 -16.49 -11.02
CA ILE A 195 -0.74 -16.12 -9.73
C ILE A 195 0.47 -15.21 -9.95
N ILE A 196 0.58 -14.12 -9.17
CA ILE A 196 1.72 -13.20 -9.29
C ILE A 196 2.67 -13.43 -8.13
N ASN A 197 3.89 -13.88 -8.46
CA ASN A 197 4.98 -13.98 -7.51
C ASN A 197 5.55 -12.58 -7.21
N THR A 198 5.72 -12.27 -5.93
CA THR A 198 6.27 -11.01 -5.44
C THR A 198 7.40 -11.28 -4.44
N GLU A 199 8.12 -10.24 -4.04
CA GLU A 199 9.21 -10.33 -3.06
C GLU A 199 8.72 -10.70 -1.64
N VAL A 200 7.42 -10.65 -1.38
CA VAL A 200 6.85 -10.79 -0.04
C VAL A 200 5.93 -12.01 0.11
N THR A 201 5.65 -12.74 -0.98
CA THR A 201 4.76 -13.89 -0.95
C THR A 201 5.48 -15.17 -1.36
N ASN A 202 5.09 -16.30 -0.79
CA ASN A 202 5.60 -17.61 -1.15
C ASN A 202 4.61 -18.31 -2.09
N THR A 203 4.87 -18.20 -3.39
CA THR A 203 4.02 -18.78 -4.44
C THR A 203 4.04 -20.32 -4.42
N GLU A 204 5.14 -20.94 -4.02
CA GLU A 204 5.25 -22.42 -3.95
C GLU A 204 4.28 -22.98 -2.89
N LEU A 205 4.18 -22.32 -1.73
CA LEU A 205 3.20 -22.71 -0.71
C LEU A 205 1.76 -22.51 -1.19
N ALA A 206 1.50 -21.43 -1.94
CA ALA A 206 0.18 -21.18 -2.50
C ALA A 206 -0.21 -22.30 -3.52
N LEU A 207 0.71 -22.69 -4.39
CA LEU A 207 0.47 -23.80 -5.33
C LEU A 207 0.27 -25.15 -4.61
N LYS A 208 1.09 -25.44 -3.58
CA LYS A 208 0.89 -26.64 -2.74
C LYS A 208 -0.49 -26.63 -2.09
N TYR A 209 -0.93 -25.49 -1.57
CA TYR A 209 -2.24 -25.35 -0.94
C TYR A 209 -3.37 -25.62 -1.95
N CYS A 210 -3.29 -25.07 -3.17
CA CYS A 210 -4.25 -25.36 -4.23
C CYS A 210 -4.29 -26.87 -4.52
N ASN A 211 -3.15 -27.50 -4.75
CA ASN A 211 -3.06 -28.93 -5.07
C ASN A 211 -3.61 -29.82 -3.94
N SER A 212 -3.27 -29.51 -2.68
CA SER A 212 -3.75 -30.26 -1.51
C SER A 212 -5.27 -30.17 -1.31
N ASN A 213 -5.91 -29.14 -1.86
CA ASN A 213 -7.36 -28.95 -1.79
C ASN A 213 -8.07 -29.30 -3.11
N ASN A 214 -7.41 -30.04 -4.00
CA ASN A 214 -7.97 -30.50 -5.29
C ASN A 214 -8.53 -29.36 -6.16
N ILE A 215 -7.85 -28.20 -6.15
CA ILE A 215 -8.22 -27.09 -7.02
C ILE A 215 -7.71 -27.38 -8.43
N ASP A 216 -8.63 -27.76 -9.31
CA ASP A 216 -8.35 -28.06 -10.72
C ASP A 216 -8.30 -26.76 -11.55
N LEU A 217 -7.16 -26.07 -11.52
CA LEU A 217 -6.88 -24.87 -12.29
C LEU A 217 -5.51 -24.97 -12.96
N ASP A 218 -5.45 -24.69 -14.26
CA ASP A 218 -4.18 -24.47 -14.97
C ASP A 218 -3.59 -23.12 -14.54
N ILE A 219 -2.68 -23.14 -13.54
CA ILE A 219 -2.14 -21.92 -12.92
C ILE A 219 -0.83 -21.51 -13.59
N GLU A 220 -0.83 -20.34 -14.21
CA GLU A 220 0.37 -19.69 -14.74
C GLU A 220 0.96 -18.74 -13.68
N VAL A 221 2.25 -18.92 -13.38
CA VAL A 221 2.98 -18.07 -12.43
C VAL A 221 3.64 -16.93 -13.18
N TYR A 222 3.25 -15.69 -12.89
CA TYR A 222 3.95 -14.50 -13.36
C TYR A 222 4.94 -14.01 -12.29
N ASP A 223 6.23 -14.19 -12.55
CA ASP A 223 7.28 -13.75 -11.62
C ASP A 223 7.65 -12.28 -11.82
N ARG A 224 7.02 -11.42 -11.01
CA ARG A 224 7.24 -9.96 -11.03
C ARG A 224 8.64 -9.57 -10.52
N THR A 225 9.32 -10.46 -9.81
CA THR A 225 10.68 -10.20 -9.32
C THR A 225 11.71 -10.29 -10.45
N LYS A 226 11.47 -11.19 -11.40
CA LYS A 226 12.31 -11.38 -12.60
C LYS A 226 11.89 -10.48 -13.75
N LYS A 227 10.57 -10.30 -13.94
CA LYS A 227 10.00 -9.48 -15.01
C LYS A 227 9.05 -8.43 -14.41
N PRO A 228 9.57 -7.27 -13.99
CA PRO A 228 8.73 -6.19 -13.49
C PRO A 228 7.69 -5.77 -14.54
N ILE A 229 6.45 -5.62 -14.10
CA ILE A 229 5.39 -5.05 -14.93
C ILE A 229 5.07 -3.64 -14.44
N MET A 230 4.98 -2.70 -15.36
CA MET A 230 4.63 -1.32 -15.04
C MET A 230 3.16 -1.23 -14.64
N PHE A 231 2.84 -0.35 -13.71
CA PHE A 231 1.48 -0.17 -13.19
C PHE A 231 0.47 0.07 -14.32
N LYS A 232 0.83 0.92 -15.29
CA LYS A 232 -0.01 1.21 -16.47
C LYS A 232 -0.34 -0.01 -17.33
N GLU A 233 0.50 -1.06 -17.32
CA GLU A 233 0.32 -2.28 -18.10
C GLU A 233 -0.38 -3.41 -17.31
N MET A 234 -0.54 -3.22 -16.01
CA MET A 234 -1.15 -4.22 -15.13
C MET A 234 -2.57 -4.64 -15.59
N PRO A 235 -3.48 -3.71 -15.98
CA PRO A 235 -4.80 -4.12 -16.49
C PRO A 235 -4.72 -4.98 -17.74
N ARG A 236 -3.75 -4.74 -18.62
CA ARG A 236 -3.54 -5.56 -19.83
C ARG A 236 -3.08 -6.98 -19.50
N LEU A 237 -2.26 -7.15 -18.47
CA LEU A 237 -1.89 -8.48 -17.99
C LEU A 237 -3.12 -9.20 -17.42
N LEU A 238 -3.82 -8.56 -16.49
CA LEU A 238 -4.97 -9.14 -15.80
C LEU A 238 -6.07 -9.57 -16.80
N ASN A 239 -6.45 -8.71 -17.72
CA ASN A 239 -7.50 -8.98 -18.69
C ASN A 239 -7.24 -10.22 -19.60
N LYS A 240 -6.03 -10.77 -19.61
CA LYS A 240 -5.71 -12.00 -20.38
C LYS A 240 -6.16 -13.28 -19.70
N TYR A 241 -6.56 -13.26 -18.44
CA TYR A 241 -6.88 -14.45 -17.65
C TYR A 241 -8.33 -14.45 -17.17
N GLU A 242 -8.85 -15.65 -16.86
CA GLU A 242 -10.20 -15.79 -16.30
C GLU A 242 -10.19 -15.71 -14.77
N VAL A 243 -9.13 -16.22 -14.15
CA VAL A 243 -9.03 -16.36 -12.70
C VAL A 243 -7.73 -15.75 -12.21
N TYR A 244 -7.77 -15.07 -11.09
CA TYR A 244 -6.61 -14.68 -10.31
C TYR A 244 -6.59 -15.46 -9.00
N VAL A 245 -5.44 -16.04 -8.64
CA VAL A 245 -5.26 -16.79 -7.38
C VAL A 245 -4.65 -15.85 -6.34
N ASP A 246 -5.42 -15.52 -5.30
CA ASP A 246 -5.01 -14.62 -4.21
C ASP A 246 -4.71 -15.39 -2.90
N ILE A 247 -4.03 -16.50 -3.01
CA ILE A 247 -3.53 -17.26 -1.87
C ILE A 247 -2.11 -16.79 -1.57
N ARG A 248 -1.91 -16.15 -0.42
CA ARG A 248 -0.64 -15.50 -0.08
C ARG A 248 -0.11 -16.01 1.25
N TYR A 249 1.10 -16.53 1.22
CA TYR A 249 1.83 -16.96 2.40
C TYR A 249 2.92 -15.96 2.75
N VAL A 250 2.99 -15.60 4.01
CA VAL A 250 4.00 -14.74 4.60
C VAL A 250 4.52 -15.45 5.84
N ASP A 251 5.80 -15.77 5.90
CA ASP A 251 6.42 -16.54 6.98
C ASP A 251 5.62 -17.82 7.36
N ASN A 252 5.17 -18.57 6.37
CA ASN A 252 4.33 -19.77 6.48
C ASN A 252 2.88 -19.54 6.99
N PHE A 253 2.46 -18.32 7.22
CA PHE A 253 1.06 -18.00 7.53
C PHE A 253 0.32 -17.53 6.29
N ILE A 254 -0.92 -18.00 6.12
CA ILE A 254 -1.80 -17.51 5.08
C ILE A 254 -2.37 -16.15 5.46
N LEU A 255 -2.40 -15.19 4.53
CA LEU A 255 -3.01 -13.89 4.76
C LEU A 255 -4.51 -13.97 4.45
N GLU A 256 -5.32 -13.81 5.47
CA GLU A 256 -6.78 -13.93 5.42
C GLU A 256 -7.47 -12.62 4.99
N ASN A 257 -6.99 -12.03 3.91
CA ASN A 257 -7.59 -10.83 3.33
C ASN A 257 -7.34 -10.80 1.82
N LEU A 258 -8.15 -10.02 1.09
CA LEU A 258 -7.90 -9.77 -0.32
C LEU A 258 -6.71 -8.82 -0.51
N SER A 259 -5.82 -9.18 -1.42
CA SER A 259 -4.77 -8.26 -1.84
C SER A 259 -5.34 -7.12 -2.69
N LYS A 260 -4.61 -6.01 -2.77
CA LYS A 260 -4.95 -4.94 -3.73
C LYS A 260 -5.01 -5.49 -5.14
N THR A 261 -4.08 -6.38 -5.54
CA THR A 261 -4.07 -7.02 -6.86
C THR A 261 -5.28 -7.91 -7.09
N ALA A 262 -5.81 -8.58 -6.06
CA ALA A 262 -7.06 -9.34 -6.17
C ALA A 262 -8.24 -8.41 -6.48
N VAL A 263 -8.35 -7.30 -5.78
CA VAL A 263 -9.40 -6.30 -6.03
C VAL A 263 -9.24 -5.67 -7.43
N GLU A 264 -8.02 -5.39 -7.86
CA GLU A 264 -7.67 -4.95 -9.22
C GLU A 264 -8.10 -5.98 -10.26
N SER A 265 -7.90 -7.27 -9.98
CA SER A 265 -8.31 -8.38 -10.87
C SER A 265 -9.83 -8.47 -10.99
N LEU A 266 -10.57 -8.34 -9.88
CA LEU A 266 -12.03 -8.28 -9.89
C LEU A 266 -12.54 -7.12 -10.74
N ALA A 267 -11.93 -5.94 -10.64
CA ALA A 267 -12.28 -4.78 -11.44
C ALA A 267 -11.99 -4.98 -12.94
N CYS A 268 -10.98 -5.79 -13.28
CA CYS A 268 -10.70 -6.22 -14.65
C CYS A 268 -11.61 -7.39 -15.12
N GLY A 269 -12.60 -7.80 -14.33
CA GLY A 269 -13.56 -8.84 -14.66
C GLY A 269 -13.01 -10.27 -14.57
N LEU A 270 -11.94 -10.49 -13.80
CA LEU A 270 -11.49 -11.83 -13.44
C LEU A 270 -12.31 -12.35 -12.25
N LYS A 271 -12.43 -13.66 -12.16
CA LYS A 271 -12.77 -14.29 -10.88
C LYS A 271 -11.54 -14.34 -10.00
N VAL A 272 -11.70 -14.27 -8.68
CA VAL A 272 -10.60 -14.37 -7.72
C VAL A 272 -10.82 -15.56 -6.81
N LEU A 273 -9.88 -16.50 -6.82
CA LEU A 273 -9.82 -17.57 -5.83
C LEU A 273 -9.10 -17.02 -4.59
N ASP A 274 -9.85 -16.83 -3.51
CA ASP A 274 -9.32 -16.24 -2.26
C ASP A 274 -8.68 -17.29 -1.34
N TYR A 275 -8.14 -16.84 -0.22
CA TYR A 275 -7.47 -17.65 0.80
C TYR A 275 -8.36 -18.75 1.41
N GLY A 276 -9.69 -18.55 1.45
CA GLY A 276 -10.67 -19.55 1.90
C GLY A 276 -11.19 -20.44 0.76
N LEU A 277 -10.52 -20.43 -0.40
CA LEU A 277 -10.90 -21.18 -1.61
C LEU A 277 -12.27 -20.79 -2.19
N ASN A 278 -12.76 -19.59 -1.85
CA ASN A 278 -13.99 -19.06 -2.41
C ASN A 278 -13.71 -18.34 -3.73
N LEU A 279 -14.56 -18.57 -4.72
CA LEU A 279 -14.46 -17.93 -6.03
C LEU A 279 -15.29 -16.66 -6.07
N ARG A 280 -14.65 -15.51 -5.82
CA ARG A 280 -15.27 -14.18 -5.90
C ARG A 280 -15.43 -13.71 -7.33
N ARG A 281 -16.49 -12.93 -7.59
CA ARG A 281 -16.85 -12.52 -8.96
C ARG A 281 -17.07 -11.00 -9.12
N SER A 282 -17.08 -10.25 -8.01
CA SER A 282 -17.34 -8.80 -8.02
C SER A 282 -16.42 -8.09 -7.05
N VAL A 283 -16.11 -6.84 -7.36
CA VAL A 283 -15.37 -5.96 -6.47
C VAL A 283 -16.19 -5.73 -5.20
N PRO A 284 -15.63 -5.98 -3.99
CA PRO A 284 -16.33 -5.65 -2.76
C PRO A 284 -16.61 -4.14 -2.69
N GLN A 285 -17.83 -3.78 -2.30
CA GLN A 285 -18.31 -2.39 -2.31
C GLN A 285 -17.44 -1.44 -1.47
N GLU A 286 -16.86 -1.94 -0.39
CA GLU A 286 -15.97 -1.20 0.50
C GLU A 286 -14.66 -0.76 -0.16
N HIS A 287 -14.25 -1.37 -1.28
CA HIS A 287 -13.06 -0.98 -2.05
C HIS A 287 -13.37 0.03 -3.17
N LEU A 288 -14.64 0.32 -3.43
CA LEU A 288 -14.99 1.33 -4.44
C LEU A 288 -14.57 2.72 -3.95
N PRO A 289 -13.95 3.53 -4.81
CA PRO A 289 -13.39 4.82 -4.41
C PRO A 289 -14.42 5.75 -3.76
N VAL A 290 -15.65 5.74 -4.24
CA VAL A 290 -16.74 6.55 -3.68
C VAL A 290 -17.05 6.17 -2.23
N ASN A 291 -17.03 4.88 -1.90
CA ASN A 291 -17.31 4.41 -0.54
C ASN A 291 -16.13 4.69 0.39
N VAL A 292 -14.89 4.44 -0.06
CA VAL A 292 -13.67 4.75 0.71
C VAL A 292 -13.57 6.25 1.00
N THR A 293 -13.77 7.10 -0.01
CA THR A 293 -13.70 8.56 0.17
C THR A 293 -14.85 9.09 1.03
N SER A 294 -16.06 8.52 0.94
CA SER A 294 -17.18 8.84 1.83
C SER A 294 -16.85 8.50 3.29
N LEU A 295 -16.30 7.31 3.54
CA LEU A 295 -15.85 6.92 4.88
C LEU A 295 -14.80 7.86 5.42
N LEU A 296 -13.77 8.20 4.61
CA LEU A 296 -12.75 9.18 4.98
C LEU A 296 -13.33 10.55 5.28
N SER A 297 -14.27 11.05 4.48
CA SER A 297 -14.91 12.35 4.73
C SER A 297 -15.62 12.39 6.09
N LYS A 298 -16.29 11.30 6.47
CA LYS A 298 -16.89 11.15 7.79
C LYS A 298 -15.86 11.12 8.94
N LEU A 299 -14.71 10.48 8.72
CA LEU A 299 -13.62 10.46 9.70
C LEU A 299 -12.92 11.82 9.80
N TYR A 300 -12.83 12.53 8.69
CA TYR A 300 -12.25 13.87 8.65
C TYR A 300 -13.14 14.94 9.31
N SER A 301 -14.45 14.70 9.43
CA SER A 301 -15.38 15.64 10.07
C SER A 301 -15.53 15.43 11.59
N ARG A 302 -15.09 14.30 12.11
CA ARG A 302 -14.99 14.06 13.57
C ARG A 302 -13.84 14.81 14.22
#